data_db566cb8b801031bfa1f1bdb0292777a
#
_entry.id   db566cb8b801031bfa1f1bdb0292777a
#
_cell.length_a   1.000
_cell.length_b   1.000
_cell.length_c   1.000
_cell.angle_alpha   90.00
_cell.angle_beta   90.00
_cell.angle_gamma   90.00
#
_symmetry.space_group_name_H-M   'P 1'
#
loop_
_entity.id
_entity.type
_entity.pdbx_description
1 polymer ?
#
loop_
_entity_poly.entity_id
_entity_poly.type
_entity_poly.pdbx_seq_one_letter_code
_entity_poly.pdbx_strand_id
1 'polypeptide(L)'
;MTFNPHTSATGINMAASIHMLAAVDNGGYFEGDVAAHNPFRDHLGGTPYKVDRSGCVEPLDQPGLGLVVDENFLATHPLIDGPCYV
;
A
#
# COMPACT_ATOMS: atom_id res chain seq x y z
N MET A 1 -15.62 7.21 17.15
CA MET A 1 -15.53 6.17 16.10
C MET A 1 -14.07 5.96 15.77
N THR A 2 -13.62 4.73 15.66
CA THR A 2 -12.24 4.37 15.29
C THR A 2 -12.13 4.26 13.77
N PHE A 3 -11.07 4.81 13.19
CA PHE A 3 -10.79 4.76 11.76
C PHE A 3 -9.87 3.58 11.45
N ASN A 4 -10.35 2.63 10.67
CA ASN A 4 -9.60 1.47 10.18
C ASN A 4 -9.74 1.44 8.65
N PRO A 5 -8.75 1.91 7.88
CA PRO A 5 -8.85 1.92 6.42
C PRO A 5 -8.81 0.51 5.85
N HIS A 6 -9.71 0.22 4.93
CA HIS A 6 -9.60 -0.97 4.09
C HIS A 6 -8.66 -0.67 2.93
N THR A 7 -7.64 -1.49 2.76
CA THR A 7 -6.67 -1.28 1.69
C THR A 7 -6.17 -2.61 1.12
N SER A 8 -6.08 -2.64 -0.19
CA SER A 8 -5.50 -3.74 -0.96
C SER A 8 -4.96 -3.16 -2.28
N ALA A 9 -4.88 -3.94 -3.33
CA ALA A 9 -4.48 -3.56 -4.68
C ALA A 9 -2.96 -3.27 -4.80
N THR A 10 -2.49 -2.07 -4.48
CA THR A 10 -1.10 -1.69 -4.75
C THR A 10 -0.34 -1.28 -3.49
N GLY A 11 0.98 -1.39 -3.53
CA GLY A 11 1.84 -0.87 -2.47
C GLY A 11 1.72 0.65 -2.28
N ILE A 12 1.40 1.40 -3.34
CA ILE A 12 1.13 2.84 -3.25
C ILE A 12 -0.10 3.11 -2.39
N ASN A 13 -1.18 2.37 -2.60
CA ASN A 13 -2.40 2.50 -1.81
C ASN A 13 -2.15 2.16 -0.33
N MET A 14 -1.37 1.13 -0.07
CA MET A 14 -1.01 0.73 1.30
C MET A 14 -0.17 1.80 2.00
N ALA A 15 0.84 2.35 1.33
CA ALA A 15 1.66 3.42 1.87
C ALA A 15 0.81 4.66 2.19
N ALA A 16 -0.09 5.06 1.28
CA ALA A 16 -1.00 6.16 1.50
C ALA A 16 -1.92 5.92 2.71
N SER A 17 -2.45 4.72 2.85
CA SER A 17 -3.33 4.33 3.96
C SER A 17 -2.60 4.40 5.31
N ILE A 18 -1.35 3.98 5.37
CA ILE A 18 -0.53 4.06 6.59
C ILE A 18 -0.26 5.51 6.96
N HIS A 19 0.08 6.38 6.00
CA HIS A 19 0.27 7.82 6.26
C HIS A 19 -1.01 8.48 6.77
N MET A 20 -2.15 8.15 6.15
CA MET A 20 -3.45 8.66 6.59
C MET A 20 -3.78 8.20 8.01
N LEU A 21 -3.56 6.92 8.31
CA LEU A 21 -3.82 6.34 9.63
C LEU A 21 -2.93 6.98 10.71
N ALA A 22 -1.68 7.27 10.40
CA ALA A 22 -0.75 7.93 11.31
C ALA A 22 -1.06 9.41 11.55
N ALA A 23 -1.81 10.04 10.64
CA ALA A 23 -2.13 11.47 10.70
C ALA A 23 -3.42 11.79 11.48
N VAL A 24 -4.25 10.80 11.81
CA VAL A 24 -5.53 11.02 12.49
C VAL A 24 -5.49 10.59 13.95
N ASP A 25 -6.17 11.33 14.81
CA ASP A 25 -6.19 11.05 16.26
C ASP A 25 -7.01 9.78 16.61
N ASN A 26 -7.93 9.39 15.75
CA ASN A 26 -8.81 8.23 15.93
C ASN A 26 -8.38 7.00 15.14
N GLY A 27 -7.10 6.94 14.77
CA GLY A 27 -6.52 5.80 14.07
C GLY A 27 -6.60 4.51 14.88
N GLY A 28 -6.91 3.42 14.21
CA GLY A 28 -6.98 2.08 14.77
C GLY A 28 -6.01 1.12 14.09
N TYR A 29 -6.54 0.07 13.49
CA TYR A 29 -5.73 -0.96 12.85
C TYR A 29 -5.45 -0.67 11.38
N PHE A 30 -4.24 -0.97 10.94
CA PHE A 30 -3.92 -1.09 9.52
C PHE A 30 -4.31 -2.50 9.04
N GLU A 31 -5.10 -2.55 7.97
CA GLU A 31 -5.46 -3.80 7.32
C GLU A 31 -4.45 -4.11 6.21
N GLY A 32 -3.54 -5.05 6.48
CA GLY A 32 -2.57 -5.51 5.50
C GLY A 32 -3.18 -6.50 4.51
N ASP A 33 -2.80 -6.40 3.24
CA ASP A 33 -3.14 -7.41 2.24
C ASP A 33 -2.31 -8.67 2.48
N VAL A 34 -2.99 -9.78 2.73
CA VAL A 34 -2.40 -11.09 3.00
C VAL A 34 -2.41 -12.03 1.80
N ALA A 35 -2.74 -11.55 0.62
CA ALA A 35 -2.68 -12.34 -0.60
C ALA A 35 -1.27 -12.91 -0.78
N ALA A 36 -1.17 -14.21 -1.05
CA ALA A 36 0.10 -14.90 -1.23
C ALA A 36 0.89 -14.36 -2.43
N HIS A 37 0.20 -13.86 -3.44
CA HIS A 37 0.80 -13.30 -4.65
C HIS A 37 0.06 -12.02 -5.06
N ASN A 38 0.74 -10.88 -4.91
CA ASN A 38 0.27 -9.58 -5.37
C ASN A 38 1.46 -8.75 -5.87
N PRO A 39 1.81 -8.87 -7.16
CA PRO A 39 2.96 -8.13 -7.71
C PRO A 39 2.82 -6.61 -7.62
N PHE A 40 1.61 -6.07 -7.69
CA PHE A 40 1.38 -4.63 -7.54
C PHE A 40 1.63 -4.13 -6.11
N ARG A 41 1.45 -5.00 -5.12
CA ARG A 41 1.87 -4.71 -3.75
C ARG A 41 3.39 -4.78 -3.61
N ASP A 42 4.00 -5.82 -4.17
CA ASP A 42 5.37 -6.21 -3.81
C ASP A 42 6.44 -5.60 -4.73
N HIS A 43 6.11 -5.31 -5.99
CA HIS A 43 7.09 -4.91 -7.00
C HIS A 43 6.92 -3.50 -7.55
N LEU A 44 5.74 -2.89 -7.41
CA LEU A 44 5.47 -1.58 -8.01
C LEU A 44 6.31 -0.45 -7.41
N GLY A 45 6.63 -0.52 -6.14
CA GLY A 45 7.40 0.52 -5.43
C GLY A 45 8.24 -0.04 -4.29
N GLY A 46 8.56 -1.33 -4.33
CA GLY A 46 9.20 -2.03 -3.23
C GLY A 46 8.22 -2.36 -2.11
N THR A 47 8.75 -2.72 -0.95
CA THR A 47 7.94 -3.10 0.22
C THR A 47 7.28 -1.87 0.83
N PRO A 48 5.94 -1.75 0.81
CA PRO A 48 5.25 -0.56 1.29
C PRO A 48 5.27 -0.38 2.80
N TYR A 49 5.51 -1.43 3.55
CA TYR A 49 5.58 -1.41 5.01
C TYR A 49 6.27 -2.67 5.54
N LYS A 50 6.70 -2.58 6.79
CA LYS A 50 7.15 -3.74 7.58
C LYS A 50 6.39 -3.78 8.89
N VAL A 51 6.08 -4.97 9.35
CA VAL A 51 5.51 -5.17 10.69
C VAL A 51 6.66 -5.31 11.67
N ASP A 52 6.69 -4.49 12.70
CA ASP A 52 7.69 -4.58 13.76
C ASP A 52 7.40 -5.70 14.77
N ARG A 53 8.26 -5.85 15.77
CA ARG A 53 8.12 -6.90 16.79
C ARG A 53 6.89 -6.73 17.68
N SER A 54 6.36 -5.52 17.78
CA SER A 54 5.14 -5.24 18.54
C SER A 54 3.86 -5.39 17.72
N GLY A 55 3.99 -5.74 16.44
CA GLY A 55 2.84 -5.89 15.54
C GLY A 55 2.36 -4.57 14.92
N CYS A 56 3.19 -3.54 14.96
CA CYS A 56 2.86 -2.22 14.42
C CYS A 56 3.49 -2.00 13.04
N VAL A 57 2.89 -1.09 12.27
CA VAL A 57 3.44 -0.56 11.03
C VAL A 57 3.67 0.94 11.17
N GLU A 58 4.69 1.45 10.50
CA GLU A 58 5.01 2.87 10.47
C GLU A 58 5.05 3.38 9.03
N PRO A 59 4.73 4.66 8.79
CA PRO A 59 4.95 5.29 7.50
C PRO A 59 6.41 5.21 7.08
N LEU A 60 6.66 5.07 5.79
CA LEU A 60 8.03 5.14 5.25
C LEU A 60 8.58 6.56 5.42
N ASP A 61 9.82 6.68 5.91
CA ASP A 61 10.49 7.94 6.23
C ASP A 61 11.33 8.43 5.04
N GLN A 62 10.67 8.70 3.93
CA GLN A 62 11.27 9.27 2.70
C GLN A 62 10.29 10.28 2.10
N PRO A 63 10.73 11.19 1.20
CA PRO A 63 9.84 12.17 0.59
C PRO A 63 8.60 11.56 -0.06
N GLY A 64 7.47 12.27 0.00
CA GLY A 64 6.18 11.80 -0.48
C GLY A 64 5.65 10.64 0.38
N LEU A 65 5.16 9.60 -0.27
CA LEU A 65 4.73 8.37 0.40
C LEU A 65 5.89 7.45 0.81
N GLY A 66 7.12 7.82 0.46
CA GLY A 66 8.31 7.05 0.78
C GLY A 66 8.60 5.91 -0.20
N LEU A 67 7.81 5.74 -1.24
CA LEU A 67 8.01 4.75 -2.29
C LEU A 67 8.66 5.38 -3.51
N VAL A 68 9.50 4.61 -4.19
CA VAL A 68 9.98 4.93 -5.55
C VAL A 68 9.27 3.99 -6.52
N VAL A 69 8.41 4.55 -7.36
CA VAL A 69 7.62 3.77 -8.31
C VAL A 69 8.52 3.18 -9.39
N ASP A 70 8.40 1.88 -9.61
CA ASP A 70 9.08 1.18 -10.71
C ASP A 70 8.30 1.39 -12.02
N GLU A 71 8.73 2.36 -12.81
CA GLU A 71 8.08 2.70 -14.08
C GLU A 71 8.24 1.58 -15.13
N ASN A 72 9.31 0.79 -15.05
CA ASN A 72 9.48 -0.37 -15.92
C ASN A 72 8.44 -1.45 -15.60
N PHE A 73 8.16 -1.66 -14.32
CA PHE A 73 7.09 -2.56 -13.90
C PHE A 73 5.73 -2.10 -14.46
N LEU A 74 5.42 -0.81 -14.37
CA LEU A 74 4.20 -0.25 -14.95
C LEU A 74 4.13 -0.46 -16.47
N ALA A 75 5.22 -0.25 -17.18
CA ALA A 75 5.28 -0.43 -18.63
C ALA A 75 4.99 -1.88 -19.06
N THR A 76 5.30 -2.87 -18.21
CA THR A 76 5.02 -4.28 -18.48
C THR A 76 3.57 -4.68 -18.14
N HIS A 77 2.80 -3.77 -17.53
CA HIS A 77 1.41 -4.01 -17.13
C HIS A 77 0.51 -2.89 -17.67
N PRO A 78 0.41 -2.72 -19.01
CA PRO A 78 -0.39 -1.66 -19.59
C PRO A 78 -1.89 -1.89 -19.35
N LEU A 79 -2.64 -0.80 -19.46
CA LEU A 79 -4.11 -0.88 -19.46
C LEU A 79 -4.57 -1.82 -20.57
N ILE A 80 -5.46 -2.72 -20.24
CA ILE A 80 -6.12 -3.60 -21.20
C ILE A 80 -7.46 -2.97 -21.56
N ASP A 81 -7.72 -2.80 -22.86
CA ASP A 81 -9.00 -2.29 -23.33
C ASP A 81 -10.13 -3.28 -23.05
N GLY A 82 -11.28 -2.75 -22.64
CA GLY A 82 -12.47 -3.54 -22.35
C GLY A 82 -13.01 -3.30 -20.94
N PRO A 83 -14.01 -4.09 -20.50
CA PRO A 83 -14.55 -3.94 -19.16
C PRO A 83 -13.52 -4.31 -18.10
N CYS A 84 -13.38 -3.46 -17.07
CA CYS A 84 -12.42 -3.69 -15.99
C CYS A 84 -12.80 -4.87 -15.08
N TYR A 85 -14.09 -5.20 -15.05
CA TYR A 85 -14.62 -6.31 -14.24
C TYR A 85 -15.51 -7.18 -15.13
N VAL A 86 -15.20 -8.41 -15.20
CA VAL A 86 -15.94 -9.44 -15.94
C VAL A 86 -16.32 -10.58 -15.01
#